data_726004c757f4f53f17d5db5d94ec1c8b
#
_entry.id   726004c757f4f53f17d5db5d94ec1c8b
#
_cell.length_a   1.000
_cell.length_b   1.000
_cell.length_c   1.000
_cell.angle_alpha   90.00
_cell.angle_beta   90.00
_cell.angle_gamma   90.00
#
_symmetry.space_group_name_H-M   'P 1'
#
loop_
_entity.id
_entity.type
_entity.pdbx_description
1 polymer ?
#
loop_
_entity_poly.entity_id
_entity_poly.type
_entity_poly.pdbx_seq_one_letter_code
_entity_poly.pdbx_strand_id
1 'polypeptide(L)'
;MGTLRTPRTRLSDSLAVRVVALSSLWAIAAFIVVCGLISSFYRQTAEAGFEAVVRAQLFSLVNTVAVSETGALSGSPDLGDLSYSQPLSGWYWEVLPASDNTSGRLASFSLGPGEIAAPTTAESPFDGQYRRSYEAPGLDGETVYV
;
A
#
# COMPACT_ATOMS: atom_id res chain seq x y z
N MET A 1 -65.41 18.98 -37.41
CA MET A 1 -64.12 18.33 -37.22
C MET A 1 -63.48 18.93 -35.95
N GLY A 2 -63.72 18.28 -34.80
CA GLY A 2 -63.25 18.76 -33.50
C GLY A 2 -61.90 18.10 -33.15
N THR A 3 -60.83 18.90 -33.07
CA THR A 3 -59.53 18.42 -32.61
C THR A 3 -59.53 18.25 -31.10
N LEU A 4 -59.53 17.00 -30.64
CA LEU A 4 -59.34 16.65 -29.24
C LEU A 4 -57.90 17.01 -28.82
N ARG A 5 -57.77 18.12 -28.12
CA ARG A 5 -56.54 18.51 -27.44
C ARG A 5 -56.42 17.67 -26.19
N THR A 6 -55.54 16.64 -26.20
CA THR A 6 -55.14 15.88 -24.99
C THR A 6 -54.38 16.82 -24.05
N PRO A 7 -54.83 16.94 -22.79
CA PRO A 7 -54.06 17.73 -21.83
C PRO A 7 -52.74 16.98 -21.51
N ARG A 8 -51.60 17.55 -21.89
CA ARG A 8 -50.29 17.17 -21.42
C ARG A 8 -50.20 17.57 -19.94
N THR A 9 -50.59 16.72 -19.04
CA THR A 9 -50.29 16.87 -17.61
C THR A 9 -48.78 16.84 -17.47
N ARG A 10 -48.16 17.99 -17.13
CA ARG A 10 -46.75 18.03 -16.78
C ARG A 10 -46.57 17.24 -15.48
N LEU A 11 -45.97 16.06 -15.56
CA LEU A 11 -45.68 15.17 -14.44
C LEU A 11 -44.87 15.90 -13.34
N SER A 12 -44.13 16.98 -13.70
CA SER A 12 -43.34 17.81 -12.78
C SER A 12 -44.15 18.65 -11.78
N ASP A 13 -45.47 18.84 -12.01
CA ASP A 13 -46.31 19.67 -11.13
C ASP A 13 -47.07 18.83 -10.07
N SER A 14 -46.94 17.52 -10.08
CA SER A 14 -47.49 16.65 -9.06
C SER A 14 -46.68 16.72 -7.77
N LEU A 15 -47.36 17.05 -6.66
CA LEU A 15 -46.73 17.10 -5.32
C LEU A 15 -46.07 15.77 -4.96
N ALA A 16 -46.63 14.66 -5.40
CA ALA A 16 -46.08 13.32 -5.22
C ALA A 16 -44.69 13.16 -5.91
N VAL A 17 -44.55 13.68 -7.14
CA VAL A 17 -43.25 13.61 -7.88
C VAL A 17 -42.18 14.42 -7.17
N ARG A 18 -42.51 15.59 -6.62
CA ARG A 18 -41.58 16.41 -5.86
C ARG A 18 -41.11 15.73 -4.58
N VAL A 19 -42.03 15.11 -3.85
CA VAL A 19 -41.70 14.35 -2.62
C VAL A 19 -40.80 13.16 -2.94
N VAL A 20 -41.14 12.38 -3.97
CA VAL A 20 -40.32 11.23 -4.38
C VAL A 20 -38.96 11.66 -4.86
N ALA A 21 -38.87 12.73 -5.65
CA ALA A 21 -37.58 13.25 -6.15
C ALA A 21 -36.69 13.73 -4.98
N LEU A 22 -37.27 14.44 -4.01
CA LEU A 22 -36.55 14.95 -2.86
C LEU A 22 -36.04 13.81 -1.96
N SER A 23 -36.89 12.81 -1.67
CA SER A 23 -36.49 11.65 -0.88
C SER A 23 -35.45 10.80 -1.59
N SER A 24 -35.55 10.63 -2.91
CA SER A 24 -34.53 9.93 -3.69
C SER A 24 -33.19 10.66 -3.69
N LEU A 25 -33.21 11.99 -3.80
CA LEU A 25 -32.01 12.80 -3.72
C LEU A 25 -31.30 12.63 -2.36
N TRP A 26 -32.05 12.69 -1.28
CA TRP A 26 -31.53 12.46 0.08
C TRP A 26 -30.98 11.04 0.26
N ALA A 27 -31.67 10.03 -0.29
CA ALA A 27 -31.21 8.65 -0.23
C ALA A 27 -29.88 8.47 -0.99
N ILE A 28 -29.77 9.08 -2.18
CA ILE A 28 -28.54 9.03 -2.98
C ILE A 28 -27.40 9.76 -2.23
N ALA A 29 -27.67 10.94 -1.68
CA ALA A 29 -26.67 11.68 -0.91
C ALA A 29 -26.16 10.89 0.30
N ALA A 30 -27.07 10.29 1.06
CA ALA A 30 -26.73 9.42 2.20
C ALA A 30 -25.91 8.21 1.75
N PHE A 31 -26.27 7.58 0.64
CA PHE A 31 -25.54 6.45 0.08
C PHE A 31 -24.10 6.83 -0.33
N ILE A 32 -23.90 7.98 -0.98
CA ILE A 32 -22.57 8.48 -1.36
C ILE A 32 -21.71 8.71 -0.11
N VAL A 33 -22.28 9.30 0.94
CA VAL A 33 -21.56 9.54 2.20
C VAL A 33 -21.13 8.21 2.83
N VAL A 34 -22.05 7.25 2.92
CA VAL A 34 -21.75 5.92 3.50
C VAL A 34 -20.67 5.20 2.69
N CYS A 35 -20.78 5.20 1.36
CA CYS A 35 -19.75 4.59 0.50
C CYS A 35 -18.38 5.28 0.68
N GLY A 36 -18.36 6.60 0.80
CA GLY A 36 -17.14 7.36 1.06
C GLY A 36 -16.48 7.00 2.39
N LEU A 37 -17.28 6.89 3.45
CA LEU A 37 -16.81 6.48 4.77
C LEU A 37 -16.26 5.04 4.76
N ILE A 38 -16.97 4.11 4.15
CA ILE A 38 -16.53 2.71 4.04
C ILE A 38 -15.22 2.63 3.26
N SER A 39 -15.12 3.33 2.13
CA SER A 39 -13.90 3.35 1.30
C SER A 39 -12.71 3.93 2.05
N SER A 40 -12.92 5.01 2.80
CA SER A 40 -11.88 5.63 3.63
C SER A 40 -11.40 4.68 4.73
N PHE A 41 -12.35 4.04 5.43
CA PHE A 41 -12.04 3.10 6.50
C PHE A 41 -11.29 1.86 5.98
N TYR A 42 -11.69 1.35 4.80
CA TYR A 42 -11.05 0.20 4.18
C TYR A 42 -9.60 0.50 3.78
N ARG A 43 -9.34 1.69 3.22
CA ARG A 43 -7.97 2.11 2.88
C ARG A 43 -7.08 2.18 4.12
N GLN A 44 -7.51 2.84 5.19
CA GLN A 44 -6.74 2.95 6.42
C GLN A 44 -6.41 1.57 7.03
N THR A 45 -7.38 0.65 7.01
CA THR A 45 -7.17 -0.69 7.55
C THR A 45 -6.22 -1.52 6.69
N ALA A 46 -6.31 -1.40 5.36
CA ALA A 46 -5.43 -2.11 4.44
C ALA A 46 -3.97 -1.63 4.55
N GLU A 47 -3.75 -0.31 4.62
CA GLU A 47 -2.43 0.28 4.80
C GLU A 47 -1.80 -0.14 6.14
N ALA A 48 -2.55 -0.06 7.24
CA ALA A 48 -2.08 -0.48 8.55
C ALA A 48 -1.77 -2.00 8.61
N GLY A 49 -2.58 -2.82 7.95
CA GLY A 49 -2.35 -4.26 7.84
C GLY A 49 -1.08 -4.59 7.07
N PHE A 50 -0.85 -3.93 5.95
CA PHE A 50 0.36 -4.10 5.16
C PHE A 50 1.62 -3.69 5.93
N GLU A 51 1.60 -2.53 6.58
CA GLU A 51 2.72 -2.06 7.41
C GLU A 51 3.04 -3.04 8.54
N ALA A 52 2.03 -3.63 9.18
CA ALA A 52 2.23 -4.62 10.22
C ALA A 52 2.92 -5.89 9.71
N VAL A 53 2.57 -6.36 8.51
CA VAL A 53 3.22 -7.50 7.87
C VAL A 53 4.68 -7.19 7.54
N VAL A 54 4.96 -6.07 6.87
CA VAL A 54 6.34 -5.66 6.54
C VAL A 54 7.19 -5.53 7.80
N ARG A 55 6.63 -4.96 8.87
CA ARG A 55 7.32 -4.83 10.16
C ARG A 55 7.64 -6.19 10.79
N ALA A 56 6.71 -7.15 10.76
CA ALA A 56 6.95 -8.50 11.26
C ALA A 56 8.06 -9.21 10.47
N GLN A 57 8.07 -9.05 9.14
CA GLN A 57 9.12 -9.58 8.28
C GLN A 57 10.48 -8.94 8.57
N LEU A 58 10.52 -7.62 8.79
CA LEU A 58 11.76 -6.91 9.17
C LEU A 58 12.33 -7.45 10.49
N PHE A 59 11.50 -7.67 11.52
CA PHE A 59 11.96 -8.28 12.77
C PHE A 59 12.49 -9.70 12.58
N SER A 60 11.85 -10.50 11.74
CA SER A 60 12.33 -11.85 11.41
C SER A 60 13.69 -11.79 10.72
N LEU A 61 13.86 -10.86 9.76
CA LEU A 61 15.10 -10.62 9.06
C LEU A 61 16.24 -10.23 10.03
N VAL A 62 16.01 -9.23 10.88
CA VAL A 62 17.01 -8.73 11.84
C VAL A 62 17.45 -9.84 12.83
N ASN A 63 16.53 -10.70 13.26
CA ASN A 63 16.85 -11.79 14.17
C ASN A 63 17.65 -12.94 13.52
N THR A 64 17.65 -13.03 12.21
CA THR A 64 18.29 -14.13 11.46
C THR A 64 19.65 -13.74 10.90
N VAL A 65 19.92 -12.42 10.78
CA VAL A 65 21.18 -11.90 10.29
C VAL A 65 22.16 -11.71 11.44
N ALA A 66 23.41 -12.08 11.21
CA ALA A 66 24.50 -11.90 12.15
C ALA A 66 25.72 -11.32 11.46
N VAL A 67 26.59 -10.70 12.23
CA VAL A 67 27.92 -10.27 11.79
C VAL A 67 28.93 -11.26 12.36
N SER A 68 29.74 -11.85 11.50
CA SER A 68 30.81 -12.78 11.93
C SER A 68 31.94 -12.04 12.66
N GLU A 69 32.82 -12.77 13.33
CA GLU A 69 34.00 -12.20 13.98
C GLU A 69 34.94 -11.45 12.99
N THR A 70 34.87 -11.80 11.73
CA THR A 70 35.63 -11.12 10.64
C THR A 70 34.93 -9.88 10.08
N GLY A 71 33.76 -9.50 10.61
CA GLY A 71 32.96 -8.38 10.11
C GLY A 71 32.10 -8.71 8.90
N ALA A 72 32.05 -9.95 8.44
CA ALA A 72 31.20 -10.33 7.30
C ALA A 72 29.75 -10.53 7.72
N LEU A 73 28.81 -10.02 6.92
CA LEU A 73 27.37 -10.33 7.07
C LEU A 73 27.13 -11.82 6.79
N SER A 74 26.39 -12.46 7.66
CA SER A 74 26.03 -13.87 7.55
C SER A 74 24.58 -14.09 7.98
N GLY A 75 23.99 -15.16 7.48
CA GLY A 75 22.60 -15.53 7.76
C GLY A 75 21.91 -16.07 6.51
N SER A 76 20.85 -16.79 6.73
CA SER A 76 19.96 -17.30 5.68
C SER A 76 18.52 -17.03 6.10
N PRO A 77 18.05 -15.79 5.98
CA PRO A 77 16.69 -15.43 6.38
C PRO A 77 15.68 -16.19 5.54
N ASP A 78 14.85 -17.00 6.20
CA ASP A 78 13.64 -17.57 5.63
C ASP A 78 12.45 -16.82 6.22
N LEU A 79 11.84 -15.98 5.41
CA LEU A 79 10.69 -15.18 5.81
C LEU A 79 9.35 -15.92 5.62
N GLY A 80 9.40 -17.20 5.20
CA GLY A 80 8.22 -18.06 5.07
C GLY A 80 7.30 -17.71 3.89
N ASP A 81 7.64 -16.72 3.06
CA ASP A 81 6.86 -16.33 1.89
C ASP A 81 7.63 -16.67 0.61
N LEU A 82 7.00 -17.48 -0.25
CA LEU A 82 7.57 -17.89 -1.53
C LEU A 82 7.84 -16.73 -2.49
N SER A 83 7.19 -15.59 -2.29
CA SER A 83 7.40 -14.39 -3.11
C SER A 83 8.87 -13.92 -3.07
N TYR A 84 9.57 -14.08 -1.95
CA TYR A 84 11.00 -13.77 -1.85
C TYR A 84 11.91 -14.72 -2.65
N SER A 85 11.38 -15.84 -3.11
CA SER A 85 12.07 -16.82 -3.95
C SER A 85 11.71 -16.72 -5.42
N GLN A 86 10.79 -15.83 -5.80
CA GLN A 86 10.34 -15.64 -7.18
C GLN A 86 10.98 -14.37 -7.76
N PRO A 87 11.77 -14.47 -8.83
CA PRO A 87 12.34 -13.30 -9.49
C PRO A 87 11.25 -12.28 -9.86
N LEU A 88 11.53 -11.00 -9.63
CA LEU A 88 10.64 -9.88 -9.99
C LEU A 88 9.24 -9.96 -9.37
N SER A 89 9.12 -10.55 -8.19
CA SER A 89 7.84 -10.73 -7.49
C SER A 89 7.24 -9.45 -6.90
N GLY A 90 8.02 -8.37 -6.82
CA GLY A 90 7.67 -7.16 -6.09
C GLY A 90 7.93 -7.25 -4.57
N TRP A 91 8.34 -8.43 -4.07
CA TRP A 91 8.72 -8.65 -2.67
C TRP A 91 10.20 -8.88 -2.56
N TYR A 92 10.90 -7.93 -1.97
CA TYR A 92 12.36 -7.91 -1.87
C TYR A 92 12.82 -7.66 -0.45
N TRP A 93 13.98 -8.17 -0.10
CA TRP A 93 14.71 -7.75 1.08
C TRP A 93 16.20 -7.70 0.78
N GLU A 94 16.88 -6.81 1.46
CA GLU A 94 18.29 -6.60 1.34
C GLU A 94 18.88 -6.19 2.68
N VAL A 95 20.08 -6.66 2.96
CA VAL A 95 20.88 -6.25 4.13
C VAL A 95 22.23 -5.79 3.64
N LEU A 96 22.53 -4.55 3.93
CA LEU A 96 23.79 -3.89 3.58
C LEU A 96 24.60 -3.54 4.84
N PRO A 97 25.94 -3.50 4.76
CA PRO A 97 26.76 -3.05 5.86
C PRO A 97 26.47 -1.58 6.17
N ALA A 98 26.33 -1.26 7.45
CA ALA A 98 26.08 0.12 7.92
C ALA A 98 27.36 0.82 8.39
N SER A 99 28.50 0.11 8.44
CA SER A 99 29.80 0.65 8.89
C SER A 99 30.94 0.04 8.11
N ASP A 100 32.06 0.74 8.08
CA ASP A 100 33.31 0.32 7.39
C ASP A 100 33.90 -0.98 7.96
N ASN A 101 33.51 -1.36 9.18
CA ASN A 101 33.95 -2.60 9.84
C ASN A 101 33.08 -3.83 9.45
N THR A 102 32.02 -3.63 8.67
CA THR A 102 31.17 -4.70 8.17
C THR A 102 31.27 -4.80 6.66
N SER A 103 31.18 -6.03 6.13
CA SER A 103 31.29 -6.30 4.71
C SER A 103 30.29 -7.37 4.28
N GLY A 104 30.03 -7.42 2.98
CA GLY A 104 29.10 -8.39 2.39
C GLY A 104 27.73 -7.78 2.14
N ARG A 105 26.89 -8.56 1.47
CA ARG A 105 25.51 -8.23 1.12
C ARG A 105 24.68 -9.49 1.24
N LEU A 106 23.54 -9.39 1.88
CA LEU A 106 22.52 -10.45 1.85
C LEU A 106 21.29 -9.88 1.15
N ALA A 107 20.69 -10.66 0.28
CA ALA A 107 19.50 -10.25 -0.45
C ALA A 107 18.60 -11.44 -0.74
N SER A 108 17.30 -11.16 -0.96
CA SER A 108 16.36 -12.16 -1.41
C SER A 108 16.73 -12.65 -2.82
N PHE A 109 16.34 -13.88 -3.12
CA PHE A 109 16.51 -14.41 -4.48
C PHE A 109 15.69 -13.62 -5.51
N SER A 110 14.53 -13.08 -5.10
CA SER A 110 13.68 -12.22 -5.92
C SER A 110 14.37 -10.94 -6.38
N LEU A 111 15.22 -10.35 -5.53
CA LEU A 111 16.01 -9.16 -5.86
C LEU A 111 17.19 -9.50 -6.76
N GLY A 112 17.80 -10.67 -6.58
CA GLY A 112 18.96 -11.10 -7.36
C GLY A 112 20.13 -10.13 -7.27
N PRO A 113 20.75 -9.74 -8.43
CA PRO A 113 21.84 -8.76 -8.48
C PRO A 113 21.37 -7.30 -8.43
N GLY A 114 20.03 -7.05 -8.45
CA GLY A 114 19.47 -5.71 -8.39
C GLY A 114 19.68 -5.04 -7.04
N GLU A 115 19.47 -3.74 -6.98
CA GLU A 115 19.51 -2.93 -5.77
C GLU A 115 18.27 -2.06 -5.69
N ILE A 116 17.79 -1.81 -4.49
CA ILE A 116 16.69 -0.86 -4.25
C ILE A 116 17.32 0.44 -3.78
N ALA A 117 17.10 1.51 -4.54
CA ALA A 117 17.65 2.82 -4.22
C ALA A 117 17.07 3.32 -2.88
N ALA A 118 17.94 3.57 -1.92
CA ALA A 118 17.57 4.16 -0.65
C ALA A 118 17.82 5.68 -0.68
N PRO A 119 16.85 6.51 -0.26
CA PRO A 119 17.05 7.95 -0.13
C PRO A 119 18.10 8.24 0.94
N THR A 120 18.70 9.42 0.86
CA THR A 120 19.62 9.88 1.90
C THR A 120 18.88 10.08 3.23
N THR A 121 19.61 10.03 4.35
CA THR A 121 19.03 10.28 5.68
C THR A 121 18.45 11.70 5.81
N ALA A 122 18.93 12.64 4.99
CA ALA A 122 18.40 13.99 4.95
C ALA A 122 17.02 14.08 4.26
N GLU A 123 16.79 13.26 3.23
CA GLU A 123 15.52 13.21 2.50
C GLU A 123 14.45 12.41 3.25
N SER A 124 14.84 11.30 3.87
CA SER A 124 13.96 10.46 4.67
C SER A 124 14.66 10.12 5.99
N PRO A 125 14.43 10.91 7.06
CA PRO A 125 15.04 10.67 8.36
C PRO A 125 14.47 9.41 9.02
N PHE A 126 15.30 8.77 9.85
CA PHE A 126 14.87 7.65 10.67
C PHE A 126 13.93 8.12 11.80
N ASP A 127 12.98 7.28 12.19
CA ASP A 127 12.17 7.47 13.38
C ASP A 127 12.97 7.20 14.67
N GLY A 128 12.34 7.39 15.83
CA GLY A 128 12.96 7.11 17.13
C GLY A 128 13.32 5.64 17.39
N GLN A 129 12.98 4.74 16.47
CA GLN A 129 13.29 3.31 16.50
C GLN A 129 14.24 2.89 15.36
N TYR A 130 14.92 3.87 14.76
CA TYR A 130 15.83 3.69 13.64
C TYR A 130 15.18 3.05 12.41
N ARG A 131 13.91 3.36 12.15
CA ARG A 131 13.15 2.89 11.00
C ARG A 131 12.72 4.06 10.14
N ARG A 132 12.55 3.82 8.87
CA ARG A 132 11.97 4.74 7.90
C ARG A 132 11.21 3.96 6.85
N SER A 133 10.24 4.58 6.24
CA SER A 133 9.54 4.05 5.08
C SER A 133 9.56 5.06 3.95
N TYR A 134 9.64 4.58 2.73
CA TYR A 134 9.69 5.40 1.52
C TYR A 134 9.23 4.59 0.32
N GLU A 135 8.93 5.28 -0.77
CA GLU A 135 8.65 4.66 -2.06
C GLU A 135 9.92 4.69 -2.91
N ALA A 136 10.20 3.59 -3.59
CA ALA A 136 11.34 3.46 -4.50
C ALA A 136 10.91 2.77 -5.80
N PRO A 137 11.59 3.02 -6.92
CA PRO A 137 11.40 2.20 -8.11
C PRO A 137 11.91 0.78 -7.86
N GLY A 138 11.08 -0.20 -8.15
CA GLY A 138 11.47 -1.60 -8.14
C GLY A 138 12.22 -2.01 -9.41
N LEU A 139 12.51 -3.31 -9.55
CA LEU A 139 13.35 -3.82 -10.63
C LEU A 139 12.70 -3.77 -12.01
N ASP A 140 11.38 -3.86 -12.08
CA ASP A 140 10.60 -3.86 -13.33
C ASP A 140 9.89 -2.51 -13.58
N GLY A 141 10.33 -1.46 -12.88
CA GLY A 141 9.77 -0.12 -12.99
C GLY A 141 8.47 0.10 -12.20
N GLU A 142 8.03 -0.86 -11.43
CA GLU A 142 6.96 -0.74 -10.46
C GLU A 142 7.41 0.14 -9.27
N THR A 143 6.46 0.73 -8.56
CA THR A 143 6.75 1.42 -7.30
C THR A 143 6.67 0.42 -6.16
N VAL A 144 7.74 0.25 -5.41
CA VAL A 144 7.79 -0.58 -4.21
C VAL A 144 7.79 0.30 -2.96
N TYR A 145 7.11 -0.17 -1.93
CA TYR A 145 7.12 0.44 -0.61
C TYR A 145 8.18 -0.23 0.26
N VAL A 146 9.11 0.58 0.78
CA VAL A 146 10.28 0.14 1.53
C VAL A 146 10.19 0.62 2.98
#